data_8f70ceedb2ea1d4f24972220ffd9302a
#
_entry.id   8f70ceedb2ea1d4f24972220ffd9302a
#
_cell.length_a   1.000
_cell.length_b   1.000
_cell.length_c   1.000
_cell.angle_alpha   90.00
_cell.angle_beta   90.00
_cell.angle_gamma   90.00
#
_symmetry.space_group_name_H-M   'P 1'
#
loop_
_entity.id
_entity.type
_entity.pdbx_description
1 polymer ?
#
loop_
_entity_poly.entity_id
_entity_poly.type
_entity_poly.pdbx_seq_one_letter_code
_entity_poly.pdbx_strand_id
1 'polypeptide(L)'
;MIDPTTRQRAIFLYDRFTHEGMERRAFMTEMVKLAGSVAAAELLIAGIAASPAVAAIVPDNDARLTTRTQELVGGYKAYVAEPRRRSLKATVLVIHENRGLNDHIRDVARRVAVAGFRAVAPDMLSPSGGTPANEDAAREAIGKLDLAKSVTDAVAMLSELAKSSRGGKVGAVGFCWGGGFVNRLAVTAGDKLAAGVAYYGPAPSPEDAVRVQAPLELHDAGLDERVNSTSFPWVNALRAAGKTVKFFLYDGVNHAFNNDTSAERYNKAAADLAWKRTLAFFKQHLG
;
A
#
# COMPACT_ATOMS: atom_id res chain seq x y z
N MET A 1 18.27 -5.34 -25.85
CA MET A 1 18.04 -4.79 -24.49
C MET A 1 17.49 -3.38 -24.65
N ILE A 2 16.41 -3.05 -23.95
CA ILE A 2 15.85 -1.69 -23.94
C ILE A 2 16.81 -0.82 -23.13
N ASP A 3 17.13 0.37 -23.68
CA ASP A 3 18.05 1.29 -23.04
C ASP A 3 17.46 1.81 -21.69
N PRO A 4 18.30 2.02 -20.65
CA PRO A 4 17.84 2.42 -19.32
C PRO A 4 17.00 3.71 -19.33
N THR A 5 17.29 4.65 -20.20
CA THR A 5 16.55 5.92 -20.31
C THR A 5 15.16 5.71 -20.85
N THR A 6 15.01 4.88 -21.88
CA THR A 6 13.71 4.49 -22.45
C THR A 6 12.88 3.74 -21.41
N ARG A 7 13.49 2.82 -20.64
CA ARG A 7 12.83 2.11 -19.55
C ARG A 7 12.30 3.07 -18.48
N GLN A 8 13.13 3.99 -18.01
CA GLN A 8 12.71 4.95 -16.99
C GLN A 8 11.56 5.85 -17.46
N ARG A 9 11.60 6.29 -18.71
CA ARG A 9 10.52 7.09 -19.33
C ARG A 9 9.23 6.27 -19.45
N ALA A 10 9.31 4.97 -19.73
CA ALA A 10 8.15 4.07 -19.80
C ALA A 10 7.52 3.89 -18.41
N ILE A 11 8.33 3.71 -17.36
CA ILE A 11 7.84 3.64 -15.96
C ILE A 11 7.13 4.93 -15.60
N PHE A 12 7.72 6.09 -15.86
CA PHE A 12 7.11 7.38 -15.58
C PHE A 12 5.77 7.57 -16.33
N LEU A 13 5.72 7.20 -17.61
CA LEU A 13 4.49 7.27 -18.41
C LEU A 13 3.40 6.32 -17.87
N TYR A 14 3.80 5.13 -17.42
CA TYR A 14 2.89 4.17 -16.80
C TYR A 14 2.35 4.70 -15.45
N ASP A 15 3.18 5.32 -14.63
CA ASP A 15 2.74 5.90 -13.35
C ASP A 15 1.77 7.07 -13.58
N ARG A 16 2.00 7.91 -14.58
CA ARG A 16 1.03 8.94 -15.01
C ARG A 16 -0.30 8.33 -15.43
N PHE A 17 -0.27 7.28 -16.26
CA PHE A 17 -1.48 6.58 -16.68
C PHE A 17 -2.26 6.01 -15.49
N THR A 18 -1.57 5.43 -14.52
CA THR A 18 -2.20 4.77 -13.39
C THR A 18 -2.67 5.71 -12.27
N HIS A 19 -2.13 6.95 -12.20
CA HIS A 19 -2.37 7.84 -11.06
C HIS A 19 -2.89 9.24 -11.42
N GLU A 20 -2.74 9.69 -12.67
CA GLU A 20 -3.05 11.07 -13.06
C GLU A 20 -4.24 11.17 -14.05
N GLY A 21 -5.02 10.10 -14.22
CA GLY A 21 -6.23 10.11 -15.04
C GLY A 21 -5.96 10.17 -16.53
N MET A 22 -4.77 9.77 -16.99
CA MET A 22 -4.43 9.72 -18.41
C MET A 22 -5.33 8.70 -19.14
N GLU A 23 -5.91 9.10 -20.27
CA GLU A 23 -6.72 8.23 -21.10
C GLU A 23 -5.90 7.07 -21.69
N ARG A 24 -6.46 5.83 -21.66
CA ARG A 24 -5.77 4.62 -22.15
C ARG A 24 -5.25 4.77 -23.59
N ARG A 25 -6.03 5.41 -24.48
CA ARG A 25 -5.63 5.63 -25.87
C ARG A 25 -4.41 6.55 -25.97
N ALA A 26 -4.39 7.63 -25.18
CA ALA A 26 -3.27 8.56 -25.14
C ALA A 26 -2.02 7.87 -24.57
N PHE A 27 -2.17 7.11 -23.48
CA PHE A 27 -1.12 6.30 -22.90
C PHE A 27 -0.50 5.33 -23.92
N MET A 28 -1.32 4.54 -24.63
CA MET A 28 -0.83 3.60 -25.64
C MET A 28 -0.11 4.31 -26.79
N THR A 29 -0.62 5.46 -27.23
CA THR A 29 0.02 6.25 -28.28
C THR A 29 1.42 6.71 -27.88
N GLU A 30 1.57 7.26 -26.68
CA GLU A 30 2.87 7.72 -26.17
C GLU A 30 3.82 6.55 -25.87
N MET A 31 3.31 5.42 -25.37
CA MET A 31 4.12 4.23 -25.12
C MET A 31 4.65 3.62 -26.43
N VAL A 32 3.82 3.58 -27.49
CA VAL A 32 4.25 3.11 -28.82
C VAL A 32 5.30 4.05 -29.43
N LYS A 33 5.16 5.37 -29.32
CA LYS A 33 6.20 6.33 -29.74
C LYS A 33 7.52 6.09 -29.02
N LEU A 34 7.46 5.81 -27.72
CA LEU A 34 8.63 5.54 -26.89
C LEU A 34 9.30 4.21 -27.23
N ALA A 35 8.52 3.16 -27.45
CA ALA A 35 8.99 1.79 -27.70
C ALA A 35 9.32 1.51 -29.17
N GLY A 36 8.84 2.34 -30.09
CA GLY A 36 9.02 2.17 -31.55
C GLY A 36 8.04 1.22 -32.23
N SER A 37 7.30 0.38 -31.50
CA SER A 37 6.25 -0.48 -32.04
C SER A 37 5.22 -0.86 -30.99
N VAL A 38 4.04 -1.33 -31.42
CA VAL A 38 2.98 -1.83 -30.52
C VAL A 38 3.49 -3.01 -29.70
N ALA A 39 4.13 -4.00 -30.33
CA ALA A 39 4.64 -5.19 -29.64
C ALA A 39 5.70 -4.84 -28.57
N ALA A 40 6.60 -3.89 -28.86
CA ALA A 40 7.59 -3.44 -27.88
C ALA A 40 6.94 -2.66 -26.75
N ALA A 41 5.90 -1.85 -27.02
CA ALA A 41 5.12 -1.15 -26.01
C ALA A 41 4.41 -2.13 -25.05
N GLU A 42 3.79 -3.18 -25.59
CA GLU A 42 3.11 -4.22 -24.80
C GLU A 42 4.08 -4.97 -23.90
N LEU A 43 5.28 -5.30 -24.39
CA LEU A 43 6.34 -5.92 -23.58
C LEU A 43 6.83 -5.02 -22.46
N LEU A 44 7.01 -3.71 -22.73
CA LEU A 44 7.35 -2.73 -21.69
C LEU A 44 6.27 -2.65 -20.62
N ILE A 45 5.01 -2.53 -21.05
CA ILE A 45 3.87 -2.46 -20.14
C ILE A 45 3.79 -3.73 -19.28
N ALA A 46 3.94 -4.91 -19.87
CA ALA A 46 3.91 -6.18 -19.16
C ALA A 46 5.02 -6.31 -18.10
N GLY A 47 6.21 -5.74 -18.36
CA GLY A 47 7.30 -5.70 -17.38
C GLY A 47 7.09 -4.71 -16.23
N ILE A 48 6.38 -3.60 -16.51
CA ILE A 48 6.11 -2.56 -15.51
C ILE A 48 4.85 -2.89 -14.69
N ALA A 49 3.83 -3.47 -15.33
CA ALA A 49 2.61 -3.91 -14.66
C ALA A 49 2.89 -5.05 -13.67
N ALA A 50 2.04 -5.18 -12.67
CA ALA A 50 2.12 -6.31 -11.76
C ALA A 50 1.79 -7.62 -12.50
N SER A 51 2.57 -8.69 -12.26
CA SER A 51 2.35 -10.00 -12.85
C SER A 51 1.80 -10.98 -11.80
N PRO A 52 0.59 -11.52 -11.99
CA PRO A 52 0.03 -12.55 -11.10
C PRO A 52 0.85 -13.85 -11.07
N ALA A 53 1.72 -14.07 -12.09
CA ALA A 53 2.52 -15.28 -12.21
C ALA A 53 3.75 -15.31 -11.30
N VAL A 54 4.09 -14.23 -10.61
CA VAL A 54 5.21 -14.20 -9.66
C VAL A 54 4.84 -14.99 -8.41
N ALA A 55 5.68 -15.94 -8.03
CA ALA A 55 5.45 -16.75 -6.83
C ALA A 55 5.45 -15.88 -5.57
N ALA A 56 4.44 -16.08 -4.72
CA ALA A 56 4.33 -15.40 -3.45
C ALA A 56 5.53 -15.70 -2.53
N ILE A 57 6.02 -14.71 -1.80
CA ILE A 57 7.10 -14.88 -0.81
C ILE A 57 6.64 -15.77 0.35
N VAL A 58 5.37 -15.62 0.76
CA VAL A 58 4.73 -16.51 1.73
C VAL A 58 3.53 -17.16 1.05
N PRO A 59 3.59 -18.46 0.70
CA PRO A 59 2.52 -19.14 -0.02
C PRO A 59 1.23 -19.26 0.82
N ASP A 60 0.09 -19.43 0.15
CA ASP A 60 -1.22 -19.55 0.81
C ASP A 60 -1.33 -20.73 1.78
N ASN A 61 -0.61 -21.80 1.50
CA ASN A 61 -0.58 -23.03 2.30
C ASN A 61 0.57 -23.06 3.33
N ASP A 62 1.17 -21.93 3.68
CA ASP A 62 2.26 -21.88 4.65
C ASP A 62 1.80 -22.46 6.00
N ALA A 63 2.48 -23.52 6.44
CA ALA A 63 2.12 -24.28 7.63
C ALA A 63 2.20 -23.46 8.95
N ARG A 64 2.88 -22.32 8.93
CA ARG A 64 2.98 -21.41 10.08
C ARG A 64 1.73 -20.59 10.31
N LEU A 65 0.84 -20.49 9.31
CA LEU A 65 -0.28 -19.57 9.28
C LEU A 65 -1.64 -20.28 9.25
N THR A 66 -2.66 -19.55 9.67
CA THR A 66 -4.06 -19.80 9.38
C THR A 66 -4.60 -18.62 8.60
N THR A 67 -5.29 -18.88 7.50
CA THR A 67 -5.89 -17.85 6.67
C THR A 67 -7.40 -18.08 6.55
N ARG A 68 -8.17 -16.99 6.44
CA ARG A 68 -9.62 -17.03 6.21
C ARG A 68 -10.12 -15.72 5.61
N THR A 69 -11.32 -15.76 5.07
CA THR A 69 -12.10 -14.55 4.79
C THR A 69 -12.95 -14.20 6.02
N GLN A 70 -13.03 -12.94 6.37
CA GLN A 70 -13.85 -12.42 7.45
C GLN A 70 -14.63 -11.21 6.95
N GLU A 71 -15.86 -11.06 7.41
CA GLU A 71 -16.61 -9.82 7.24
C GLU A 71 -16.31 -8.87 8.40
N LEU A 72 -16.11 -7.60 8.06
CA LEU A 72 -15.87 -6.48 8.99
C LEU A 72 -17.08 -5.56 9.00
N VAL A 73 -17.13 -4.67 9.98
CA VAL A 73 -18.12 -3.61 10.07
C VAL A 73 -18.27 -2.88 8.75
N GLY A 74 -19.50 -2.53 8.36
CA GLY A 74 -19.79 -1.88 7.08
C GLY A 74 -19.87 -2.83 5.88
N GLY A 75 -19.86 -4.16 6.09
CA GLY A 75 -19.98 -5.17 5.02
C GLY A 75 -18.70 -5.38 4.21
N TYR A 76 -17.56 -4.97 4.74
CA TYR A 76 -16.28 -5.18 4.09
C TYR A 76 -15.78 -6.61 4.26
N LYS A 77 -15.49 -7.29 3.17
CA LYS A 77 -14.80 -8.58 3.20
C LYS A 77 -13.30 -8.35 3.37
N ALA A 78 -12.67 -9.12 4.23
CA ALA A 78 -11.23 -9.02 4.47
C ALA A 78 -10.57 -10.39 4.40
N TYR A 79 -9.37 -10.43 3.84
CA TYR A 79 -8.46 -11.55 3.99
C TYR A 79 -7.74 -11.41 5.32
N VAL A 80 -7.79 -12.47 6.15
CA VAL A 80 -7.14 -12.51 7.46
C VAL A 80 -6.07 -13.58 7.46
N ALA A 81 -4.87 -13.23 7.93
CA ALA A 81 -3.78 -14.17 8.15
C ALA A 81 -3.29 -14.06 9.60
N GLU A 82 -3.12 -15.19 10.26
CA GLU A 82 -2.72 -15.27 11.68
C GLU A 82 -1.66 -16.35 11.91
N PRO A 83 -0.71 -16.16 12.85
CA PRO A 83 0.21 -17.21 13.27
C PRO A 83 -0.54 -18.38 13.92
N ARG A 84 -0.30 -19.61 13.47
CA ARG A 84 -1.00 -20.80 13.97
C ARG A 84 -0.64 -21.19 15.42
N ARG A 85 0.61 -20.98 15.82
CA ARG A 85 1.14 -21.51 17.08
C ARG A 85 1.83 -20.48 17.99
N ARG A 86 1.74 -19.20 17.67
CA ARG A 86 2.33 -18.12 18.48
C ARG A 86 1.22 -17.32 19.16
N SER A 87 1.51 -16.84 20.38
CA SER A 87 0.69 -15.79 20.96
C SER A 87 0.62 -14.63 19.99
N LEU A 88 -0.60 -14.26 19.58
CA LEU A 88 -0.84 -13.13 18.72
C LEU A 88 -0.26 -11.86 19.35
N LYS A 89 0.44 -11.08 18.55
CA LYS A 89 0.72 -9.69 18.85
C LYS A 89 -0.53 -8.85 18.57
N ALA A 90 -0.37 -7.56 18.39
CA ALA A 90 -1.45 -6.69 17.95
C ALA A 90 -1.93 -7.02 16.52
N THR A 91 -3.00 -6.38 16.11
CA THR A 91 -3.54 -6.45 14.76
C THR A 91 -2.93 -5.39 13.85
N VAL A 92 -2.67 -5.73 12.60
CA VAL A 92 -2.26 -4.79 11.54
C VAL A 92 -3.27 -4.83 10.41
N LEU A 93 -3.86 -3.68 10.11
CA LEU A 93 -4.69 -3.46 8.95
C LEU A 93 -3.78 -3.27 7.73
N VAL A 94 -3.96 -4.05 6.66
CA VAL A 94 -3.15 -4.01 5.44
C VAL A 94 -3.99 -3.43 4.31
N ILE A 95 -3.70 -2.19 3.90
CA ILE A 95 -4.47 -1.48 2.87
C ILE A 95 -3.80 -1.67 1.50
N HIS A 96 -4.59 -2.18 0.57
CA HIS A 96 -4.15 -2.53 -0.78
C HIS A 96 -3.80 -1.31 -1.65
N GLU A 97 -3.16 -1.57 -2.78
CA GLU A 97 -2.88 -0.58 -3.82
C GLU A 97 -4.16 -0.21 -4.61
N ASN A 98 -4.01 0.57 -5.69
CA ASN A 98 -5.13 0.99 -6.55
C ASN A 98 -5.73 -0.12 -7.42
N ARG A 99 -5.39 -1.38 -7.18
CA ARG A 99 -5.92 -2.57 -7.87
C ARG A 99 -6.75 -3.49 -6.99
N GLY A 100 -7.11 -3.01 -5.80
CA GLY A 100 -7.92 -3.76 -4.85
C GLY A 100 -7.14 -4.88 -4.14
N LEU A 101 -7.88 -5.77 -3.49
CA LEU A 101 -7.33 -6.89 -2.74
C LEU A 101 -6.93 -8.04 -3.68
N ASN A 102 -5.74 -7.94 -4.23
CA ASN A 102 -5.13 -8.94 -5.12
C ASN A 102 -4.21 -9.91 -4.36
N ASP A 103 -3.60 -10.86 -5.09
CA ASP A 103 -2.76 -11.90 -4.49
C ASP A 103 -1.47 -11.35 -3.87
N HIS A 104 -0.91 -10.28 -4.43
CA HIS A 104 0.24 -9.58 -3.84
C HIS A 104 -0.09 -9.06 -2.43
N ILE A 105 -1.22 -8.39 -2.25
CA ILE A 105 -1.63 -7.85 -0.94
C ILE A 105 -1.97 -8.98 0.05
N ARG A 106 -2.55 -10.08 -0.42
CA ARG A 106 -2.75 -11.28 0.41
C ARG A 106 -1.42 -11.86 0.89
N ASP A 107 -0.40 -11.89 0.01
CA ASP A 107 0.94 -12.30 0.39
C ASP A 107 1.57 -11.33 1.40
N VAL A 108 1.44 -10.02 1.21
CA VAL A 108 1.88 -9.02 2.21
C VAL A 108 1.22 -9.26 3.57
N ALA A 109 -0.08 -9.56 3.60
CA ALA A 109 -0.79 -9.90 4.84
C ALA A 109 -0.19 -11.16 5.50
N ARG A 110 0.15 -12.18 4.72
CA ARG A 110 0.84 -13.37 5.24
C ARG A 110 2.24 -13.05 5.76
N ARG A 111 3.00 -12.17 5.10
CA ARG A 111 4.32 -11.70 5.58
C ARG A 111 4.19 -11.01 6.95
N VAL A 112 3.16 -10.18 7.14
CA VAL A 112 2.84 -9.55 8.44
C VAL A 112 2.52 -10.63 9.50
N ALA A 113 1.75 -11.66 9.11
CA ALA A 113 1.38 -12.75 10.01
C ALA A 113 2.60 -13.62 10.41
N VAL A 114 3.53 -13.90 9.48
CA VAL A 114 4.79 -14.58 9.79
C VAL A 114 5.62 -13.81 10.82
N ALA A 115 5.54 -12.46 10.81
CA ALA A 115 6.18 -11.62 11.82
C ALA A 115 5.50 -11.66 13.19
N GLY A 116 4.36 -12.36 13.33
CA GLY A 116 3.66 -12.62 14.58
C GLY A 116 2.49 -11.70 14.88
N PHE A 117 2.07 -10.84 13.94
CA PHE A 117 0.88 -10.01 14.05
C PHE A 117 -0.35 -10.73 13.44
N ARG A 118 -1.55 -10.36 13.87
CA ARG A 118 -2.74 -10.66 13.09
C ARG A 118 -2.82 -9.66 11.95
N ALA A 119 -2.81 -10.11 10.72
CA ALA A 119 -2.98 -9.28 9.54
C ALA A 119 -4.43 -9.33 9.06
N VAL A 120 -5.02 -8.16 8.81
CA VAL A 120 -6.38 -8.02 8.26
C VAL A 120 -6.29 -7.13 7.04
N ALA A 121 -6.55 -7.67 5.86
CA ALA A 121 -6.51 -6.95 4.59
C ALA A 121 -7.95 -6.79 4.06
N PRO A 122 -8.63 -5.65 4.31
CA PRO A 122 -9.96 -5.41 3.78
C PRO A 122 -9.92 -5.20 2.27
N ASP A 123 -10.90 -5.71 1.58
CA ASP A 123 -11.22 -5.30 0.22
C ASP A 123 -12.06 -4.03 0.28
N MET A 124 -11.41 -2.89 0.03
CA MET A 124 -12.06 -1.58 0.11
C MET A 124 -13.13 -1.38 -0.98
N LEU A 125 -13.18 -2.28 -1.97
CA LEU A 125 -14.22 -2.31 -2.99
C LEU A 125 -15.43 -3.19 -2.60
N SER A 126 -15.44 -3.84 -1.44
CA SER A 126 -16.53 -4.71 -0.99
C SER A 126 -17.92 -4.07 -1.10
N PRO A 127 -18.14 -2.81 -0.69
CA PRO A 127 -19.44 -2.16 -0.83
C PRO A 127 -19.92 -1.99 -2.28
N SER A 128 -18.99 -2.06 -3.24
CA SER A 128 -19.26 -1.94 -4.68
C SER A 128 -19.20 -3.29 -5.42
N GLY A 129 -19.27 -4.41 -4.68
CA GLY A 129 -19.24 -5.77 -5.24
C GLY A 129 -17.89 -6.49 -5.13
N GLY A 130 -16.88 -5.85 -4.55
CA GLY A 130 -15.54 -6.40 -4.35
C GLY A 130 -14.56 -6.09 -5.48
N THR A 131 -13.32 -6.52 -5.30
CA THR A 131 -12.24 -6.29 -6.28
C THR A 131 -12.50 -7.07 -7.56
N PRO A 132 -12.65 -6.38 -8.73
CA PRO A 132 -12.77 -7.04 -10.02
C PRO A 132 -11.49 -7.81 -10.39
N ALA A 133 -11.64 -8.91 -11.15
CA ALA A 133 -10.50 -9.66 -11.67
C ALA A 133 -9.66 -8.86 -12.70
N ASN A 134 -10.29 -7.93 -13.41
CA ASN A 134 -9.60 -7.04 -14.33
C ASN A 134 -9.00 -5.86 -13.58
N GLU A 135 -7.69 -5.67 -13.66
CA GLU A 135 -6.95 -4.65 -12.91
C GLU A 135 -7.31 -3.21 -13.32
N ASP A 136 -7.63 -2.96 -14.60
CA ASP A 136 -8.06 -1.63 -15.04
C ASP A 136 -9.45 -1.30 -14.48
N ALA A 137 -10.36 -2.29 -14.43
CA ALA A 137 -11.68 -2.13 -13.82
C ALA A 137 -11.54 -1.90 -12.29
N ALA A 138 -10.61 -2.60 -11.62
CA ALA A 138 -10.33 -2.38 -10.20
C ALA A 138 -9.80 -0.95 -9.95
N ARG A 139 -8.86 -0.49 -10.78
CA ARG A 139 -8.32 0.88 -10.70
C ARG A 139 -9.40 1.94 -10.89
N GLU A 140 -10.28 1.74 -11.88
CA GLU A 140 -11.41 2.64 -12.13
C GLU A 140 -12.38 2.67 -10.94
N ALA A 141 -12.69 1.50 -10.36
CA ALA A 141 -13.55 1.38 -9.19
C ALA A 141 -12.94 2.09 -7.95
N ILE A 142 -11.63 1.92 -7.72
CA ILE A 142 -10.90 2.63 -6.65
C ILE A 142 -10.98 4.15 -6.86
N GLY A 143 -10.84 4.63 -8.10
CA GLY A 143 -10.94 6.06 -8.42
C GLY A 143 -12.33 6.67 -8.17
N LYS A 144 -13.37 5.84 -8.09
CA LYS A 144 -14.76 6.24 -7.81
C LYS A 144 -15.16 6.14 -6.34
N LEU A 145 -14.29 5.59 -5.48
CA LEU A 145 -14.58 5.48 -4.05
C LEU A 145 -14.75 6.86 -3.40
N ASP A 146 -15.74 6.99 -2.55
CA ASP A 146 -15.80 8.06 -1.57
C ASP A 146 -14.70 7.82 -0.52
N LEU A 147 -13.59 8.51 -0.70
CA LEU A 147 -12.42 8.36 0.16
C LEU A 147 -12.69 8.77 1.60
N ALA A 148 -13.48 9.82 1.82
CA ALA A 148 -13.80 10.31 3.17
C ALA A 148 -14.66 9.28 3.91
N LYS A 149 -15.67 8.72 3.23
CA LYS A 149 -16.47 7.61 3.77
C LYS A 149 -15.61 6.38 4.06
N SER A 150 -14.77 5.99 3.12
CA SER A 150 -13.88 4.82 3.27
C SER A 150 -12.94 4.96 4.47
N VAL A 151 -12.39 6.16 4.70
CA VAL A 151 -11.56 6.45 5.88
C VAL A 151 -12.38 6.36 7.17
N THR A 152 -13.60 6.89 7.17
CA THR A 152 -14.52 6.80 8.33
C THR A 152 -14.86 5.34 8.65
N ASP A 153 -15.16 4.53 7.64
CA ASP A 153 -15.40 3.10 7.80
C ASP A 153 -14.16 2.36 8.36
N ALA A 154 -12.97 2.74 7.89
CA ALA A 154 -11.73 2.17 8.42
C ALA A 154 -11.49 2.53 9.90
N VAL A 155 -11.88 3.72 10.35
CA VAL A 155 -11.85 4.06 11.79
C VAL A 155 -12.78 3.16 12.59
N ALA A 156 -13.95 2.82 12.05
CA ALA A 156 -14.85 1.85 12.68
C ALA A 156 -14.22 0.44 12.70
N MET A 157 -13.53 0.03 11.63
CA MET A 157 -12.78 -1.24 11.60
C MET A 157 -11.67 -1.28 12.66
N LEU A 158 -10.91 -0.19 12.84
CA LEU A 158 -9.91 -0.12 13.90
C LEU A 158 -10.54 -0.36 15.27
N SER A 159 -11.68 0.27 15.55
CA SER A 159 -12.41 0.13 16.82
C SER A 159 -12.95 -1.30 17.05
N GLU A 160 -13.42 -1.96 16.00
CA GLU A 160 -13.85 -3.36 16.05
C GLU A 160 -12.66 -4.30 16.30
N LEU A 161 -11.61 -4.15 15.52
CA LEU A 161 -10.43 -4.98 15.59
C LEU A 161 -9.69 -4.84 16.93
N ALA A 162 -9.70 -3.66 17.55
CA ALA A 162 -9.12 -3.42 18.86
C ALA A 162 -9.71 -4.33 19.95
N LYS A 163 -11.00 -4.68 19.87
CA LYS A 163 -11.67 -5.56 20.85
C LYS A 163 -11.06 -6.96 20.92
N SER A 164 -10.51 -7.45 19.81
CA SER A 164 -9.89 -8.77 19.67
C SER A 164 -8.36 -8.72 19.47
N SER A 165 -7.78 -7.51 19.47
CA SER A 165 -6.34 -7.31 19.31
C SER A 165 -5.64 -7.33 20.68
N ARG A 166 -4.45 -7.93 20.74
CA ARG A 166 -3.66 -7.94 21.96
C ARG A 166 -3.33 -6.51 22.43
N GLY A 167 -3.63 -6.21 23.67
CA GLY A 167 -3.46 -4.89 24.25
C GLY A 167 -4.35 -3.81 23.62
N GLY A 168 -5.39 -4.18 22.88
CA GLY A 168 -6.28 -3.24 22.20
C GLY A 168 -5.67 -2.46 21.05
N LYS A 169 -4.42 -2.77 20.65
CA LYS A 169 -3.66 -2.00 19.67
C LYS A 169 -3.91 -2.48 18.25
N VAL A 170 -4.17 -1.55 17.34
CA VAL A 170 -4.28 -1.80 15.90
C VAL A 170 -3.37 -0.83 15.15
N GLY A 171 -2.44 -1.38 14.35
CA GLY A 171 -1.65 -0.61 13.40
C GLY A 171 -2.24 -0.69 11.99
N ALA A 172 -1.70 0.12 11.08
CA ALA A 172 -2.03 0.05 9.67
C ALA A 172 -0.78 0.16 8.80
N VAL A 173 -0.73 -0.61 7.71
CA VAL A 173 0.24 -0.44 6.63
C VAL A 173 -0.51 -0.34 5.31
N GLY A 174 -0.07 0.54 4.43
CA GLY A 174 -0.68 0.70 3.11
C GLY A 174 0.35 1.02 2.05
N PHE A 175 0.01 0.68 0.81
CA PHE A 175 0.90 0.77 -0.35
C PHE A 175 0.25 1.61 -1.43
N CYS A 176 0.97 2.52 -2.06
CA CYS A 176 0.46 3.37 -3.13
C CYS A 176 -0.79 4.15 -2.69
N TRP A 177 -1.95 3.89 -3.29
CA TRP A 177 -3.25 4.41 -2.85
C TRP A 177 -3.49 4.11 -1.37
N GLY A 178 -3.20 2.88 -0.94
CA GLY A 178 -3.30 2.46 0.46
C GLY A 178 -2.33 3.20 1.38
N GLY A 179 -1.15 3.58 0.91
CA GLY A 179 -0.22 4.43 1.66
C GLY A 179 -0.81 5.83 1.90
N GLY A 180 -1.40 6.43 0.84
CA GLY A 180 -2.14 7.68 0.98
C GLY A 180 -3.39 7.56 1.87
N PHE A 181 -4.02 6.39 1.85
CA PHE A 181 -5.13 6.07 2.74
C PHE A 181 -4.68 6.04 4.22
N VAL A 182 -3.56 5.38 4.53
CA VAL A 182 -3.00 5.34 5.90
C VAL A 182 -2.65 6.73 6.42
N ASN A 183 -2.07 7.60 5.58
CA ASN A 183 -1.82 8.99 5.95
C ASN A 183 -3.11 9.72 6.36
N ARG A 184 -4.21 9.55 5.59
CA ARG A 184 -5.53 10.16 5.91
C ARG A 184 -6.19 9.50 7.11
N LEU A 185 -6.03 8.19 7.25
CA LEU A 185 -6.51 7.46 8.42
C LEU A 185 -5.87 8.00 9.70
N ALA A 186 -4.56 8.29 9.67
CA ALA A 186 -3.86 8.88 10.82
C ALA A 186 -4.38 10.26 11.22
N VAL A 187 -4.85 11.06 10.25
CA VAL A 187 -5.51 12.37 10.52
C VAL A 187 -6.86 12.19 11.23
N THR A 188 -7.60 11.11 10.91
CA THR A 188 -8.99 10.94 11.31
C THR A 188 -9.17 10.01 12.51
N ALA A 189 -8.27 9.04 12.68
CA ALA A 189 -8.45 7.96 13.65
C ALA A 189 -8.25 8.35 15.12
N GLY A 190 -7.58 9.49 15.40
CA GLY A 190 -7.25 9.85 16.78
C GLY A 190 -6.40 8.77 17.45
N ASP A 191 -6.78 8.36 18.63
CA ASP A 191 -6.11 7.33 19.45
C ASP A 191 -6.40 5.88 18.99
N LYS A 192 -7.32 5.68 18.06
CA LYS A 192 -7.71 4.34 17.57
C LYS A 192 -6.64 3.71 16.67
N LEU A 193 -5.79 4.51 16.04
CA LEU A 193 -4.63 4.03 15.31
C LEU A 193 -3.39 4.07 16.20
N ALA A 194 -2.82 2.91 16.50
CA ALA A 194 -1.66 2.81 17.37
C ALA A 194 -0.32 3.04 16.63
N ALA A 195 -0.26 2.80 15.32
CA ALA A 195 0.89 3.07 14.46
C ALA A 195 0.48 3.01 12.99
N GLY A 196 0.99 3.90 12.15
CA GLY A 196 0.74 3.91 10.70
C GLY A 196 2.03 3.81 9.89
N VAL A 197 2.03 2.97 8.84
CA VAL A 197 3.14 2.86 7.89
C VAL A 197 2.61 3.10 6.48
N ALA A 198 3.18 4.08 5.78
CA ALA A 198 2.80 4.43 4.43
C ALA A 198 3.95 4.19 3.45
N TYR A 199 3.72 3.37 2.43
CA TYR A 199 4.64 3.14 1.34
C TYR A 199 4.20 3.95 0.12
N TYR A 200 5.08 4.82 -0.38
CA TYR A 200 4.90 5.61 -1.61
C TYR A 200 3.46 6.11 -1.80
N GLY A 201 2.86 6.63 -0.75
CA GLY A 201 1.48 7.11 -0.73
C GLY A 201 1.39 8.62 -0.68
N PRO A 202 0.53 9.25 -1.51
CA PRO A 202 0.37 10.69 -1.47
C PRO A 202 -0.14 11.16 -0.10
N ALA A 203 0.43 12.25 0.39
CA ALA A 203 0.08 12.81 1.69
C ALA A 203 -1.18 13.69 1.63
N PRO A 204 -1.89 13.86 2.76
CA PRO A 204 -2.94 14.89 2.91
C PRO A 204 -2.34 16.30 3.00
N SER A 205 -3.20 17.30 3.17
CA SER A 205 -2.75 18.67 3.37
C SER A 205 -1.84 18.80 4.61
N PRO A 206 -0.74 19.57 4.55
CA PRO A 206 0.14 19.80 5.70
C PRO A 206 -0.58 20.36 6.94
N GLU A 207 -1.63 21.14 6.75
CA GLU A 207 -2.43 21.71 7.86
C GLU A 207 -3.11 20.63 8.72
N ASP A 208 -3.36 19.44 8.16
CA ASP A 208 -3.95 18.33 8.90
C ASP A 208 -2.97 17.66 9.89
N ALA A 209 -1.68 17.97 9.81
CA ALA A 209 -0.65 17.34 10.63
C ALA A 209 -0.91 17.47 12.15
N VAL A 210 -1.49 18.59 12.58
CA VAL A 210 -1.81 18.84 13.99
C VAL A 210 -2.79 17.82 14.58
N ARG A 211 -3.62 17.20 13.73
CA ARG A 211 -4.65 16.22 14.12
C ARG A 211 -4.10 14.80 14.32
N VAL A 212 -2.92 14.52 13.79
CA VAL A 212 -2.32 13.19 13.90
C VAL A 212 -1.91 12.88 15.34
N GLN A 213 -2.29 11.70 15.83
CA GLN A 213 -1.90 11.21 17.15
C GLN A 213 -0.98 10.00 17.06
N ALA A 214 -1.21 9.13 16.08
CA ALA A 214 -0.42 7.94 15.88
C ALA A 214 1.02 8.27 15.43
N PRO A 215 2.04 7.53 15.89
CA PRO A 215 3.34 7.55 15.26
C PRO A 215 3.23 7.05 13.82
N LEU A 216 3.98 7.69 12.91
CA LEU A 216 4.00 7.38 11.48
C LEU A 216 5.41 6.99 11.01
N GLU A 217 5.46 6.04 10.07
CA GLU A 217 6.66 5.71 9.31
C GLU A 217 6.32 5.76 7.81
N LEU A 218 7.07 6.58 7.04
CA LEU A 218 6.86 6.76 5.61
C LEU A 218 8.07 6.24 4.84
N HIS A 219 7.80 5.51 3.75
CA HIS A 219 8.79 4.93 2.84
C HIS A 219 8.53 5.40 1.42
N ASP A 220 9.28 6.39 0.94
CA ASP A 220 9.07 7.00 -0.37
C ASP A 220 10.21 6.68 -1.33
N ALA A 221 9.87 6.62 -2.61
CA ALA A 221 10.79 6.35 -3.71
C ALA A 221 11.43 7.66 -4.21
N GLY A 222 12.76 7.69 -4.36
CA GLY A 222 13.47 8.89 -4.76
C GLY A 222 13.10 9.42 -6.16
N LEU A 223 12.66 8.52 -7.06
CA LEU A 223 12.24 8.87 -8.41
C LEU A 223 10.73 9.16 -8.55
N ASP A 224 9.96 9.13 -7.45
CA ASP A 224 8.52 9.41 -7.45
C ASP A 224 8.25 10.88 -7.08
N GLU A 225 8.47 11.79 -8.03
CA GLU A 225 8.26 13.23 -7.82
C GLU A 225 6.83 13.56 -7.38
N ARG A 226 5.84 12.84 -7.91
CA ARG A 226 4.41 13.03 -7.60
C ARG A 226 4.11 12.82 -6.12
N VAL A 227 4.60 11.73 -5.52
CA VAL A 227 4.43 11.45 -4.09
C VAL A 227 5.31 12.40 -3.27
N ASN A 228 6.58 12.56 -3.64
CA ASN A 228 7.55 13.36 -2.90
C ASN A 228 7.10 14.82 -2.76
N SER A 229 6.45 15.40 -3.80
CA SER A 229 5.92 16.77 -3.75
C SER A 229 4.88 16.98 -2.64
N THR A 230 4.18 15.92 -2.22
CA THR A 230 3.21 15.96 -1.12
C THR A 230 3.81 15.50 0.20
N SER A 231 4.69 14.50 0.17
CA SER A 231 5.28 13.90 1.37
C SER A 231 6.25 14.84 2.09
N PHE A 232 7.10 15.59 1.38
CA PHE A 232 8.04 16.50 2.04
C PHE A 232 7.34 17.59 2.86
N PRO A 233 6.35 18.33 2.33
CA PRO A 233 5.60 19.28 3.13
C PRO A 233 4.87 18.63 4.31
N TRP A 234 4.30 17.43 4.11
CA TRP A 234 3.61 16.68 5.15
C TRP A 234 4.53 16.29 6.30
N VAL A 235 5.69 15.70 6.00
CA VAL A 235 6.68 15.31 7.02
C VAL A 235 7.19 16.51 7.80
N ASN A 236 7.43 17.63 7.12
CA ASN A 236 7.85 18.87 7.77
C ASN A 236 6.77 19.40 8.70
N ALA A 237 5.50 19.37 8.29
CA ALA A 237 4.37 19.80 9.12
C ALA A 237 4.18 18.89 10.34
N LEU A 238 4.30 17.56 10.17
CA LEU A 238 4.27 16.61 11.29
C LEU A 238 5.36 16.91 12.32
N ARG A 239 6.59 17.14 11.86
CA ARG A 239 7.71 17.50 12.74
C ARG A 239 7.49 18.83 13.44
N ALA A 240 7.03 19.85 12.74
CA ALA A 240 6.71 21.15 13.29
C ALA A 240 5.59 21.09 14.34
N ALA A 241 4.61 20.18 14.16
CA ALA A 241 3.55 19.90 15.10
C ALA A 241 3.97 18.95 16.26
N GLY A 242 5.25 18.60 16.38
CA GLY A 242 5.76 17.71 17.44
C GLY A 242 5.30 16.26 17.33
N LYS A 243 4.88 15.81 16.15
CA LYS A 243 4.40 14.44 15.94
C LYS A 243 5.54 13.46 15.73
N THR A 244 5.34 12.23 16.17
CA THR A 244 6.33 11.16 15.95
C THR A 244 6.25 10.68 14.51
N VAL A 245 7.27 11.01 13.70
CA VAL A 245 7.36 10.59 12.30
C VAL A 245 8.79 10.14 11.94
N LYS A 246 8.90 8.96 11.32
CA LYS A 246 10.10 8.49 10.63
C LYS A 246 9.85 8.59 9.13
N PHE A 247 10.81 9.14 8.40
CA PHE A 247 10.73 9.28 6.95
C PHE A 247 11.99 8.71 6.31
N PHE A 248 11.80 7.84 5.33
CA PHE A 248 12.86 7.19 4.57
C PHE A 248 12.64 7.39 3.08
N LEU A 249 13.55 8.09 2.45
CA LEU A 249 13.63 8.22 1.00
C LEU A 249 14.64 7.20 0.47
N TYR A 250 14.23 6.45 -0.55
CA TYR A 250 15.07 5.44 -1.19
C TYR A 250 15.56 5.98 -2.54
N ASP A 251 16.82 6.37 -2.59
CA ASP A 251 17.40 6.97 -3.78
C ASP A 251 17.44 6.01 -4.97
N GLY A 252 17.17 6.52 -6.17
CA GLY A 252 17.26 5.77 -7.41
C GLY A 252 16.20 4.66 -7.58
N VAL A 253 15.17 4.60 -6.74
CA VAL A 253 14.07 3.64 -6.88
C VAL A 253 12.79 4.30 -7.35
N ASN A 254 11.97 3.54 -8.06
CA ASN A 254 10.69 3.98 -8.61
C ASN A 254 9.53 3.75 -7.66
N HIS A 255 8.39 4.41 -7.95
CA HIS A 255 7.10 4.08 -7.34
C HIS A 255 6.83 2.57 -7.34
N ALA A 256 6.19 2.05 -6.31
CA ALA A 256 5.89 0.63 -6.13
C ALA A 256 7.15 -0.28 -6.00
N PHE A 257 8.27 0.26 -5.51
CA PHE A 257 9.53 -0.51 -5.34
C PHE A 257 9.38 -1.73 -4.42
N ASN A 258 8.36 -1.79 -3.59
CA ASN A 258 8.09 -2.93 -2.70
C ASN A 258 7.25 -4.03 -3.37
N ASN A 259 6.66 -3.77 -4.52
CA ASN A 259 5.80 -4.72 -5.21
C ASN A 259 6.63 -5.69 -6.07
N ASP A 260 6.91 -6.87 -5.53
CA ASP A 260 7.69 -7.93 -6.15
C ASP A 260 7.04 -8.57 -7.38
N THR A 261 5.76 -8.28 -7.64
CA THR A 261 5.08 -8.70 -8.87
C THR A 261 5.31 -7.76 -10.06
N SER A 262 5.95 -6.60 -9.84
CA SER A 262 6.28 -5.61 -10.87
C SER A 262 7.78 -5.61 -11.17
N ALA A 263 8.23 -6.43 -12.11
CA ALA A 263 9.64 -6.70 -12.36
C ALA A 263 10.50 -5.45 -12.61
N GLU A 264 9.96 -4.45 -13.34
CA GLU A 264 10.70 -3.25 -13.73
C GLU A 264 10.75 -2.16 -12.63
N ARG A 265 9.85 -2.24 -11.63
CA ARG A 265 9.78 -1.25 -10.52
C ARG A 265 10.29 -1.82 -9.20
N TYR A 266 10.24 -3.13 -9.05
CA TYR A 266 10.69 -3.79 -7.82
C TYR A 266 12.17 -3.56 -7.58
N ASN A 267 12.50 -3.10 -6.38
CA ASN A 267 13.89 -3.02 -5.93
C ASN A 267 14.04 -3.81 -4.64
N LYS A 268 14.61 -5.01 -4.78
CA LYS A 268 14.74 -5.95 -3.65
C LYS A 268 15.47 -5.35 -2.46
N ALA A 269 16.56 -4.62 -2.66
CA ALA A 269 17.35 -4.05 -1.57
C ALA A 269 16.56 -2.99 -0.79
N ALA A 270 15.87 -2.09 -1.50
CA ALA A 270 15.00 -1.10 -0.90
C ALA A 270 13.79 -1.75 -0.21
N ALA A 271 13.15 -2.73 -0.86
CA ALA A 271 12.00 -3.45 -0.31
C ALA A 271 12.35 -4.19 0.99
N ASP A 272 13.45 -4.95 1.01
CA ASP A 272 13.90 -5.68 2.20
C ASP A 272 14.24 -4.73 3.36
N LEU A 273 14.90 -3.61 3.05
CA LEU A 273 15.23 -2.60 4.07
C LEU A 273 13.99 -1.90 4.63
N ALA A 274 13.05 -1.50 3.75
CA ALA A 274 11.79 -0.90 4.14
C ALA A 274 10.96 -1.87 4.99
N TRP A 275 10.87 -3.13 4.59
CA TRP A 275 10.15 -4.16 5.32
C TRP A 275 10.74 -4.41 6.73
N LYS A 276 12.07 -4.49 6.83
CA LYS A 276 12.76 -4.61 8.12
C LYS A 276 12.44 -3.42 9.04
N ARG A 277 12.42 -2.20 8.52
CA ARG A 277 12.07 -0.97 9.26
C ARG A 277 10.62 -1.03 9.73
N THR A 278 9.69 -1.36 8.85
CA THR A 278 8.25 -1.52 9.14
C THR A 278 8.02 -2.51 10.28
N LEU A 279 8.64 -3.69 10.23
CA LEU A 279 8.49 -4.69 11.28
C LEU A 279 9.10 -4.23 12.62
N ALA A 280 10.21 -3.50 12.58
CA ALA A 280 10.81 -2.91 13.77
C ALA A 280 9.91 -1.81 14.36
N PHE A 281 9.32 -0.98 13.51
CA PHE A 281 8.39 0.06 13.91
C PHE A 281 7.12 -0.52 14.56
N PHE A 282 6.51 -1.53 13.96
CA PHE A 282 5.37 -2.21 14.56
C PHE A 282 5.71 -2.90 15.88
N LYS A 283 6.88 -3.54 16.00
CA LYS A 283 7.32 -4.10 17.28
C LYS A 283 7.48 -3.04 18.37
N GLN A 284 7.98 -1.86 18.01
CA GLN A 284 8.16 -0.74 18.95
C GLN A 284 6.83 -0.20 19.47
N HIS A 285 5.82 -0.06 18.61
CA HIS A 285 4.60 0.66 18.95
C HIS A 285 3.40 -0.25 19.28
N LEU A 286 3.38 -1.45 18.73
CA LEU A 286 2.29 -2.40 18.95
C LEU A 286 2.62 -3.49 20.00
N GLY A 287 3.88 -3.79 20.22
CA GLY A 287 4.33 -4.78 21.20
C GLY A 287 4.69 -6.13 20.64
#